data_65783c0abeeae1a9f34c1c7df9f7c517
#
_entry.id   65783c0abeeae1a9f34c1c7df9f7c517
#
_cell.length_a   1.000
_cell.length_b   1.000
_cell.length_c   1.000
_cell.angle_alpha   90.00
_cell.angle_beta   90.00
_cell.angle_gamma   90.00
#
_symmetry.space_group_name_H-M   'P 1'
#
loop_
_entity.id
_entity.type
_entity.pdbx_description
1 polymer ?
#
loop_
_entity_poly.entity_id
_entity_poly.type
_entity_poly.pdbx_seq_one_letter_code
_entity_poly.pdbx_strand_id
1 'polypeptide(L)'
;MATPTPQSERRRAVRALANFPVRLSKRPEVEPALLRDISEIGLACVSPESIDEMTLVGLDFSLPGAAEVHHVKGAVVRCEPMPKTRNKFDLAIYFTEITPVTRAALRNYIGKARKAP
;
A
#
# COMPACT_ATOMS: atom_id res chain seq x y z
N MET A 1 -5.94 29.06 12.67
CA MET A 1 -6.01 27.59 12.71
C MET A 1 -5.00 27.02 11.72
N ALA A 2 -4.18 26.11 12.17
CA ALA A 2 -3.14 25.55 11.31
C ALA A 2 -3.73 24.59 10.29
N THR A 3 -3.26 24.68 9.04
CA THR A 3 -3.63 23.73 8.01
C THR A 3 -2.99 22.37 8.35
N PRO A 4 -3.73 21.26 8.24
CA PRO A 4 -3.13 19.95 8.51
C PRO A 4 -1.96 19.70 7.55
N THR A 5 -0.85 19.25 8.09
CA THR A 5 0.27 18.83 7.27
C THR A 5 -0.01 17.43 6.71
N PRO A 6 0.65 17.01 5.62
CA PRO A 6 0.50 15.63 5.13
C PRO A 6 0.79 14.60 6.21
N GLN A 7 1.70 14.91 7.12
CA GLN A 7 2.03 14.03 8.21
C GLN A 7 0.89 13.89 9.21
N SER A 8 0.17 14.98 9.49
CA SER A 8 -1.02 14.94 10.34
C SER A 8 -2.13 14.12 9.73
N GLU A 9 -2.32 14.24 8.42
CA GLU A 9 -3.31 13.46 7.69
C GLU A 9 -2.98 11.98 7.75
N ARG A 10 -1.70 11.62 7.64
CA ARG A 10 -1.27 10.23 7.76
C ARG A 10 -1.61 9.66 9.12
N ARG A 11 -1.47 10.43 10.19
CA ARG A 11 -1.79 10.00 11.54
C ARG A 11 -3.28 9.74 11.72
N ARG A 12 -4.12 10.48 10.99
CA ARG A 12 -5.57 10.28 11.03
C ARG A 12 -6.00 9.03 10.30
N ALA A 13 -5.22 8.62 9.29
CA ALA A 13 -5.52 7.41 8.56
C ALA A 13 -5.11 6.21 9.40
N VAL A 14 -6.08 5.40 9.73
CA VAL A 14 -5.87 4.19 10.51
C VAL A 14 -5.16 3.17 9.64
N ARG A 15 -4.09 2.56 10.16
CA ARG A 15 -3.34 1.53 9.47
C ARG A 15 -3.63 0.17 10.07
N ALA A 16 -3.74 -0.83 9.20
CA ALA A 16 -3.89 -2.23 9.59
C ALA A 16 -2.67 -2.99 9.10
N LEU A 17 -2.13 -3.86 9.95
CA LEU A 17 -1.07 -4.77 9.51
C LEU A 17 -1.63 -5.68 8.43
N ALA A 18 -0.82 -5.93 7.42
CA ALA A 18 -1.23 -6.74 6.28
C ALA A 18 -0.03 -7.53 5.79
N ASN A 19 -0.29 -8.68 5.18
CA ASN A 19 0.79 -9.53 4.67
C ASN A 19 0.41 -10.21 3.37
N PHE A 20 -0.52 -9.62 2.62
CA PHE A 20 -0.92 -10.18 1.34
C PHE A 20 -0.15 -9.50 0.20
N PRO A 21 -0.07 -10.15 -0.97
CA PRO A 21 0.71 -9.59 -2.08
C PRO A 21 0.01 -8.42 -2.75
N VAL A 22 0.82 -7.49 -3.27
CA VAL A 22 0.37 -6.40 -4.12
C VAL A 22 1.26 -6.39 -5.36
N ARG A 23 0.64 -6.35 -6.53
CA ARG A 23 1.38 -6.34 -7.78
C ARG A 23 1.64 -4.90 -8.20
N LEU A 24 2.91 -4.57 -8.36
CA LEU A 24 3.36 -3.23 -8.76
C LEU A 24 3.80 -3.21 -10.22
N SER A 25 4.08 -4.36 -10.80
CA SER A 25 4.59 -4.46 -12.16
C SER A 25 3.64 -5.30 -13.00
N LYS A 26 3.50 -4.91 -14.28
CA LYS A 26 2.71 -5.69 -15.23
C LYS A 26 3.49 -6.86 -15.83
N ARG A 27 4.80 -6.93 -15.54
CA ARG A 27 5.62 -8.03 -16.03
C ARG A 27 5.38 -9.27 -15.18
N PRO A 28 4.93 -10.38 -15.78
CA PRO A 28 4.57 -11.57 -15.00
C PRO A 28 5.78 -12.24 -14.34
N GLU A 29 6.99 -12.02 -14.82
CA GLU A 29 8.20 -12.58 -14.24
C GLU A 29 8.66 -11.88 -12.97
N VAL A 30 8.09 -10.71 -12.66
CA VAL A 30 8.45 -9.97 -11.47
C VAL A 30 7.56 -10.42 -10.31
N GLU A 31 8.17 -10.77 -9.19
CA GLU A 31 7.45 -11.14 -7.99
C GLU A 31 6.59 -9.98 -7.50
N PRO A 32 5.38 -10.25 -6.98
CA PRO A 32 4.62 -9.20 -6.32
C PRO A 32 5.32 -8.73 -5.05
N ALA A 33 5.07 -7.49 -4.67
CA ALA A 33 5.51 -6.98 -3.38
C ALA A 33 4.63 -7.57 -2.28
N LEU A 34 5.18 -7.62 -1.07
CA LEU A 34 4.43 -8.13 0.08
C LEU A 34 4.07 -6.95 0.98
N LEU A 35 2.79 -6.77 1.25
CA LEU A 35 2.31 -5.69 2.10
C LEU A 35 2.79 -5.85 3.53
N ARG A 36 3.12 -4.72 4.17
CA ARG A 36 3.39 -4.64 5.60
C ARG A 36 2.23 -4.02 6.34
N ASP A 37 1.67 -2.96 5.78
CA ASP A 37 0.48 -2.33 6.33
C ASP A 37 -0.26 -1.58 5.24
N ILE A 38 -1.53 -1.27 5.49
CA ILE A 38 -2.38 -0.58 4.54
C ILE A 38 -3.36 0.34 5.28
N SER A 39 -3.69 1.46 4.64
CA SER A 39 -4.70 2.39 5.12
C SER A 39 -5.56 2.84 3.94
N GLU A 40 -6.49 3.77 4.19
CA GLU A 40 -7.31 4.33 3.10
C GLU A 40 -6.53 5.29 2.20
N ILE A 41 -5.34 5.74 2.63
CA ILE A 41 -4.57 6.73 1.88
C ILE A 41 -3.27 6.19 1.29
N GLY A 42 -2.84 5.00 1.69
CA GLY A 42 -1.61 4.43 1.18
C GLY A 42 -1.25 3.11 1.83
N LEU A 43 -0.12 2.57 1.40
CA LEU A 43 0.38 1.30 1.93
C LEU A 43 1.89 1.31 2.05
N ALA A 44 2.41 0.38 2.83
CA ALA A 44 3.82 0.09 2.91
C ALA A 44 4.03 -1.37 2.51
N CYS A 45 5.06 -1.64 1.73
CA CYS A 45 5.32 -2.99 1.24
C CYS A 45 6.81 -3.24 1.07
N VAL A 46 7.15 -4.52 0.99
CA VAL A 46 8.52 -4.94 0.67
C VAL A 46 8.53 -5.37 -0.79
N SER A 47 9.34 -4.68 -1.60
CA SER A 47 9.40 -4.88 -3.04
C SER A 47 10.70 -5.56 -3.44
N PRO A 48 10.67 -6.46 -4.44
CA PRO A 48 11.90 -7.01 -4.99
C PRO A 48 12.68 -6.02 -5.88
N GLU A 49 12.06 -4.89 -6.23
CA GLU A 49 12.67 -3.89 -7.07
C GLU A 49 12.70 -2.53 -6.40
N SER A 50 13.77 -1.78 -6.64
CA SER A 50 13.85 -0.37 -6.26
C SER A 50 12.97 0.46 -7.21
N ILE A 51 12.21 1.38 -6.65
CA ILE A 51 11.39 2.30 -7.44
C ILE A 51 11.64 3.70 -6.89
N ASP A 52 12.06 4.60 -7.75
CA ASP A 52 12.42 5.97 -7.34
C ASP A 52 11.22 6.69 -6.72
N GLU A 53 11.52 7.53 -5.75
CA GLU A 53 10.51 8.39 -5.15
C GLU A 53 9.86 9.26 -6.23
N MET A 54 8.58 9.52 -6.04
CA MET A 54 7.72 10.30 -6.94
C MET A 54 7.36 9.56 -8.23
N THR A 55 7.74 8.30 -8.38
CA THR A 55 7.29 7.47 -9.51
C THR A 55 5.82 7.11 -9.31
N LEU A 56 5.02 7.29 -10.37
CA LEU A 56 3.63 6.85 -10.35
C LEU A 56 3.56 5.38 -10.71
N VAL A 57 2.80 4.62 -9.92
CA VAL A 57 2.69 3.17 -10.11
C VAL A 57 1.23 2.75 -10.07
N GLY A 58 0.93 1.68 -10.80
CA GLY A 58 -0.34 0.98 -10.68
C GLY A 58 -0.22 -0.13 -9.65
N LEU A 59 -1.26 -0.29 -8.85
CA LEU A 59 -1.30 -1.27 -7.77
C LEU A 59 -2.49 -2.19 -8.00
N ASP A 60 -2.23 -3.49 -8.06
CA ASP A 60 -3.29 -4.49 -8.17
C ASP A 60 -3.21 -5.42 -6.96
N PHE A 61 -4.33 -5.59 -6.28
CA PHE A 61 -4.39 -6.48 -5.13
C PHE A 61 -5.81 -6.97 -4.89
N SER A 62 -5.90 -8.10 -4.19
CA SER A 62 -7.18 -8.61 -3.69
C SER A 62 -7.10 -8.67 -2.18
N LEU A 63 -8.16 -8.26 -1.52
CA LEU A 63 -8.22 -8.33 -0.06
C LEU A 63 -8.43 -9.79 0.38
N PRO A 64 -7.89 -10.19 1.53
CA PRO A 64 -8.06 -11.56 2.01
C PRO A 64 -9.53 -11.94 2.14
N GLY A 65 -9.87 -13.12 1.63
CA GLY A 65 -11.24 -13.62 1.66
C GLY A 65 -12.14 -13.11 0.54
N ALA A 66 -11.61 -12.29 -0.38
CA ALA A 66 -12.36 -11.75 -1.50
C ALA A 66 -11.64 -12.06 -2.81
N ALA A 67 -12.41 -12.39 -3.84
CA ALA A 67 -11.85 -12.69 -5.16
C ALA A 67 -11.67 -11.43 -6.03
N GLU A 68 -12.31 -10.34 -5.65
CA GLU A 68 -12.27 -9.10 -6.43
C GLU A 68 -10.87 -8.50 -6.46
N VAL A 69 -10.43 -8.11 -7.65
CA VAL A 69 -9.14 -7.44 -7.81
C VAL A 69 -9.36 -5.93 -7.83
N HIS A 70 -8.63 -5.22 -6.99
CA HIS A 70 -8.69 -3.77 -6.94
C HIS A 70 -7.52 -3.17 -7.69
N HIS A 71 -7.78 -2.12 -8.45
CA HIS A 71 -6.78 -1.39 -9.22
C HIS A 71 -6.70 0.04 -8.66
N VAL A 72 -5.54 0.41 -8.16
CA VAL A 72 -5.32 1.70 -7.52
C VAL A 72 -4.08 2.33 -8.14
N LYS A 73 -4.05 3.66 -8.24
CA LYS A 73 -2.85 4.37 -8.66
C LYS A 73 -2.24 5.07 -7.46
N GLY A 74 -0.92 5.10 -7.42
CA GLY A 74 -0.21 5.72 -6.32
C GLY A 74 1.12 6.30 -6.74
N ALA A 75 1.73 7.04 -5.81
CA ALA A 75 3.07 7.59 -5.97
C ALA A 75 3.97 7.03 -4.89
N VAL A 76 5.16 6.60 -5.28
CA VAL A 76 6.17 6.16 -4.31
C VAL A 76 6.67 7.37 -3.55
N VAL A 77 6.50 7.38 -2.23
CA VAL A 77 6.94 8.50 -1.39
C VAL A 77 8.16 8.14 -0.55
N ARG A 78 8.52 6.87 -0.51
CA ARG A 78 9.74 6.42 0.17
C ARG A 78 10.20 5.11 -0.46
N CYS A 79 11.50 4.99 -0.68
CA CYS A 79 12.12 3.75 -1.12
C CYS A 79 13.45 3.59 -0.40
N GLU A 80 13.56 2.59 0.46
CA GLU A 80 14.77 2.35 1.24
C GLU A 80 15.18 0.89 1.13
N PRO A 81 16.48 0.60 0.95
CA PRO A 81 16.91 -0.79 0.94
C PRO A 81 16.71 -1.43 2.30
N MET A 82 16.33 -2.69 2.29
CA MET A 82 16.17 -3.45 3.53
C MET A 82 17.56 -3.85 4.05
N PRO A 83 17.90 -3.49 5.30
CA PRO A 83 19.28 -3.71 5.78
C PRO A 83 19.65 -5.18 5.95
N LYS A 84 18.70 -6.05 6.18
CA LYS A 84 18.97 -7.46 6.45
C LYS A 84 18.63 -8.40 5.30
N THR A 85 18.09 -7.87 4.20
CA THR A 85 17.64 -8.68 3.08
C THR A 85 18.15 -8.09 1.78
N ARG A 86 19.01 -8.82 1.09
CA ARG A 86 19.56 -8.35 -0.19
C ARG A 86 18.46 -8.25 -1.24
N ASN A 87 18.54 -7.22 -2.05
CA ASN A 87 17.65 -7.01 -3.20
C ASN A 87 16.18 -6.88 -2.81
N LYS A 88 15.93 -6.35 -1.60
CA LYS A 88 14.58 -6.02 -1.16
C LYS A 88 14.54 -4.57 -0.72
N PHE A 89 13.41 -3.93 -0.96
CA PHE A 89 13.25 -2.50 -0.69
C PHE A 89 11.95 -2.26 0.05
N ASP A 90 12.02 -1.38 1.05
CA ASP A 90 10.86 -0.96 1.81
C ASP A 90 10.25 0.26 1.10
N LEU A 91 9.07 0.09 0.54
CA LEU A 91 8.37 1.14 -0.18
C LEU A 91 7.20 1.66 0.62
N ALA A 92 7.01 2.97 0.60
CA ALA A 92 5.77 3.60 1.04
C ALA A 92 5.13 4.25 -0.17
N ILE A 93 3.84 3.97 -0.37
CA ILE A 93 3.10 4.42 -1.55
C ILE A 93 1.85 5.15 -1.09
N TYR A 94 1.67 6.37 -1.59
CA TYR A 94 0.49 7.19 -1.31
C TYR A 94 -0.49 7.03 -2.48
N PHE A 95 -1.75 6.74 -2.19
CA PHE A 95 -2.75 6.58 -3.24
C PHE A 95 -3.07 7.93 -3.88
N THR A 96 -2.94 8.01 -5.20
CA THR A 96 -3.29 9.22 -5.97
C THR A 96 -4.66 9.09 -6.61
N GLU A 97 -5.07 7.87 -6.95
CA GLU A 97 -6.41 7.60 -7.48
C GLU A 97 -6.93 6.30 -6.89
N ILE A 98 -8.09 6.36 -6.27
CA ILE A 98 -8.75 5.21 -5.68
C ILE A 98 -10.26 5.38 -5.89
N THR A 99 -10.92 4.32 -6.33
CA THR A 99 -12.36 4.37 -6.54
C THR A 99 -13.11 4.31 -5.21
N PRO A 100 -14.34 4.86 -5.15
CA PRO A 100 -15.16 4.73 -3.93
C PRO A 100 -15.40 3.28 -3.52
N VAL A 101 -15.53 2.37 -4.48
CA VAL A 101 -15.73 0.95 -4.20
C VAL A 101 -14.52 0.37 -3.48
N THR A 102 -13.32 0.65 -3.99
CA THR A 102 -12.09 0.17 -3.37
C THR A 102 -11.88 0.79 -1.99
N ARG A 103 -12.16 2.10 -1.86
CA ARG A 103 -12.04 2.77 -0.58
C ARG A 103 -12.95 2.16 0.47
N ALA A 104 -14.20 1.87 0.10
CA ALA A 104 -15.14 1.23 1.01
C ALA A 104 -14.66 -0.17 1.41
N ALA A 105 -14.11 -0.93 0.46
CA ALA A 105 -13.57 -2.25 0.74
C ALA A 105 -12.39 -2.19 1.70
N LEU A 106 -11.50 -1.22 1.51
CA LEU A 106 -10.36 -1.01 2.40
C LEU A 106 -10.80 -0.62 3.79
N ARG A 107 -11.75 0.30 3.89
CA ARG A 107 -12.30 0.73 5.18
C ARG A 107 -12.86 -0.45 5.95
N ASN A 108 -13.60 -1.30 5.27
CA ASN A 108 -14.21 -2.48 5.86
C ASN A 108 -13.13 -3.48 6.32
N TYR A 109 -12.13 -3.72 5.48
CA TYR A 109 -11.03 -4.62 5.82
C TYR A 109 -10.25 -4.11 7.03
N ILE A 110 -9.91 -2.82 7.03
CA ILE A 110 -9.15 -2.20 8.13
C ILE A 110 -9.93 -2.27 9.43
N GLY A 111 -11.25 -2.00 9.37
CA GLY A 111 -12.10 -2.09 10.53
C GLY A 111 -12.13 -3.49 11.13
N LYS A 112 -12.22 -4.52 10.30
CA LYS A 112 -12.22 -5.91 10.77
C LYS A 112 -10.85 -6.31 11.31
N ALA A 113 -9.78 -5.92 10.65
CA ALA A 113 -8.42 -6.24 11.08
C ALA A 113 -8.12 -5.65 12.45
N ARG A 114 -8.63 -4.46 12.73
CA ARG A 114 -8.40 -3.80 14.02
C ARG A 114 -9.23 -4.36 15.15
N LYS A 115 -10.37 -4.97 14.83
CA LYS A 115 -11.23 -5.60 15.82
C LYS A 115 -10.77 -7.01 16.19
N ALA A 116 -9.92 -7.61 15.39
CA ALA A 116 -9.39 -8.93 15.67
C ALA A 116 -8.50 -8.87 16.92
N PRO A 117 -8.66 -9.82 17.85
CA PRO A 117 -7.80 -9.86 19.04
C PRO A 117 -6.36 -10.22 18.71
#